data_e9594ea3ae57fb5ab357343ffa102f1d
#
_entry.id   e9594ea3ae57fb5ab357343ffa102f1d
#
_cell.length_a   1.000
_cell.length_b   1.000
_cell.length_c   1.000
_cell.angle_alpha   90.00
_cell.angle_beta   90.00
_cell.angle_gamma   90.00
#
_symmetry.space_group_name_H-M   'P 1'
#
loop_
_entity.id
_entity.type
_entity.pdbx_description
1 polymer ?
#
loop_
_entity_poly.entity_id
_entity_poly.type
_entity_poly.pdbx_seq_one_letter_code
_entity_poly.pdbx_strand_id
1 'polypeptide(L)'
;MKRLILITDHYPYTRGELPFVQPELAVTCQHFEVSVICKSPAEKQEYPLPPGVKLYHYHKDATVGEKIRNLFGCLLDGNYYRSVFGKEHAKGSWRAREAEVRNFRLSAHLFRKYLRDEGFFDRIEHTIYYSYWYNYGAMALA
;
A
#
# COMPACT_ATOMS: atom_id res chain seq x y z
N MET A 1 -17.57 17.26 0.85
CA MET A 1 -17.13 16.30 1.86
C MET A 1 -15.68 15.93 1.56
N LYS A 2 -14.80 15.80 2.57
CA LYS A 2 -13.42 15.36 2.35
C LYS A 2 -13.40 13.86 2.00
N ARG A 3 -12.43 13.46 1.19
CA ARG A 3 -12.23 12.05 0.85
C ARG A 3 -11.28 11.38 1.85
N LEU A 4 -11.54 10.13 2.20
CA LEU A 4 -10.63 9.27 2.95
C LEU A 4 -10.30 8.05 2.09
N ILE A 5 -9.02 7.87 1.79
CA ILE A 5 -8.51 6.70 1.10
C ILE A 5 -7.84 5.80 2.15
N LEU A 6 -8.49 4.70 2.48
CA LEU A 6 -8.00 3.71 3.43
C LEU A 6 -7.29 2.57 2.68
N ILE A 7 -6.03 2.34 2.99
CA ILE A 7 -5.20 1.30 2.36
C ILE A 7 -5.06 0.15 3.35
N THR A 8 -5.54 -1.03 2.97
CA THR A 8 -5.55 -2.26 3.77
C THR A 8 -4.78 -3.36 3.06
N ASP A 9 -4.31 -4.35 3.79
CA ASP A 9 -3.66 -5.52 3.20
C ASP A 9 -4.69 -6.56 2.77
N HIS A 10 -5.63 -6.90 3.64
CA HIS A 10 -6.55 -8.01 3.45
C HIS A 10 -8.03 -7.67 3.68
N TYR A 11 -8.34 -6.53 4.31
CA TYR A 11 -9.74 -6.13 4.51
C TYR A 11 -10.39 -5.76 3.16
N PRO A 12 -11.60 -6.26 2.83
CA PRO A 12 -12.57 -6.93 3.69
C PRO A 12 -12.58 -8.47 3.60
N TYR A 13 -11.49 -9.13 3.22
CA TYR A 13 -11.48 -10.56 2.90
C TYR A 13 -11.05 -11.45 4.06
N THR A 14 -10.23 -10.96 4.98
CA THR A 14 -9.77 -11.75 6.13
C THR A 14 -10.14 -11.14 7.47
N ARG A 15 -10.21 -11.99 8.50
CA ARG A 15 -10.50 -11.56 9.87
C ARG A 15 -9.40 -10.71 10.50
N GLY A 16 -8.18 -10.75 9.96
CA GLY A 16 -7.03 -10.11 10.62
C GLY A 16 -7.19 -8.61 10.85
N GLU A 17 -7.69 -7.88 9.87
CA GLU A 17 -7.90 -6.43 9.96
C GLU A 17 -9.35 -6.06 10.35
N LEU A 18 -10.28 -6.99 10.21
CA LEU A 18 -11.71 -6.76 10.43
C LEU A 18 -12.05 -6.11 11.79
N PRO A 19 -11.51 -6.60 12.94
CA PRO A 19 -11.86 -6.05 14.25
C PRO A 19 -11.48 -4.59 14.45
N PHE A 20 -10.53 -4.10 13.67
CA PHE A 20 -10.02 -2.73 13.76
C PHE A 20 -10.64 -1.85 12.70
N VAL A 21 -10.63 -2.28 11.44
CA VAL A 21 -11.06 -1.48 10.30
C VAL A 21 -12.57 -1.29 10.27
N GLN A 22 -13.36 -2.31 10.60
CA GLN A 22 -14.82 -2.22 10.49
C GLN A 22 -15.45 -1.22 11.47
N PRO A 23 -15.10 -1.17 12.77
CA PRO A 23 -15.60 -0.15 13.69
C PRO A 23 -15.18 1.26 13.27
N GLU A 24 -13.94 1.43 12.79
CA GLU A 24 -13.44 2.72 12.34
C GLU A 24 -14.18 3.21 11.09
N LEU A 25 -14.45 2.32 10.13
CA LEU A 25 -15.24 2.65 8.95
C LEU A 25 -16.68 3.04 9.30
N ALA A 26 -17.32 2.39 10.27
CA ALA A 26 -18.67 2.73 10.69
C ALA A 26 -18.81 4.18 11.19
N VAL A 27 -17.73 4.74 11.74
CA VAL A 27 -17.68 6.14 12.17
C VAL A 27 -17.23 7.06 11.03
N THR A 28 -16.16 6.71 10.33
CA THR A 28 -15.53 7.58 9.33
C THR A 28 -16.41 7.79 8.10
N CYS A 29 -17.23 6.79 7.70
CA CYS A 29 -18.15 6.93 6.56
C CYS A 29 -19.27 7.96 6.80
N GLN A 30 -19.50 8.38 8.05
CA GLN A 30 -20.45 9.44 8.38
C GLN A 30 -19.89 10.85 8.08
N HIS A 31 -18.57 10.99 8.03
CA HIS A 31 -17.88 12.28 7.92
C HIS A 31 -17.07 12.45 6.63
N PHE A 32 -16.75 11.33 5.95
CA PHE A 32 -15.90 11.30 4.77
C PHE A 32 -16.53 10.48 3.63
N GLU A 33 -16.20 10.84 2.40
CA GLU A 33 -16.36 9.93 1.26
C GLU A 33 -15.23 8.89 1.32
N VAL A 34 -15.55 7.67 1.78
CA VAL A 34 -14.54 6.64 2.04
C VAL A 34 -14.35 5.72 0.84
N SER A 35 -13.09 5.50 0.49
CA SER A 35 -12.67 4.46 -0.46
C SER A 35 -11.66 3.55 0.21
N VAL A 36 -11.88 2.26 0.14
CA VAL A 36 -10.95 1.23 0.64
C VAL A 36 -10.19 0.67 -0.55
N ILE A 37 -8.87 0.63 -0.45
CA ILE A 37 -7.99 -0.04 -1.42
C ILE A 37 -7.39 -1.25 -0.74
N CYS A 38 -7.85 -2.45 -1.12
CA CYS A 38 -7.30 -3.71 -0.65
C CYS A 38 -6.14 -4.15 -1.53
N LYS A 39 -4.99 -4.48 -0.93
CA LYS A 39 -3.78 -4.89 -1.65
C LYS A 39 -3.71 -6.39 -1.93
N SER A 40 -4.54 -7.18 -1.27
CA SER A 40 -4.64 -8.61 -1.57
C SER A 40 -5.58 -8.87 -2.73
N PRO A 41 -5.36 -9.94 -3.51
CA PRO A 41 -6.34 -10.41 -4.47
C PRO A 41 -7.62 -10.79 -3.76
N ALA A 42 -8.76 -10.62 -4.47
CA ALA A 42 -10.06 -10.99 -3.94
C ALA A 42 -10.09 -12.47 -3.54
N GLU A 43 -10.35 -12.73 -2.27
CA GLU A 43 -10.55 -14.07 -1.73
C GLU A 43 -12.04 -14.41 -1.72
N LYS A 44 -12.37 -15.68 -1.44
CA LYS A 44 -13.75 -16.18 -1.54
C LYS A 44 -14.74 -15.58 -0.52
N GLN A 45 -14.25 -15.01 0.57
CA GLN A 45 -15.09 -14.50 1.64
C GLN A 45 -14.91 -13.00 1.79
N GLU A 46 -15.95 -12.27 1.43
CA GLU A 46 -16.03 -10.80 1.57
C GLU A 46 -16.90 -10.47 2.78
N TYR A 47 -16.40 -9.60 3.64
CA TYR A 47 -17.19 -9.03 4.73
C TYR A 47 -17.93 -7.78 4.23
N PRO A 48 -19.19 -7.55 4.67
CA PRO A 48 -19.98 -6.42 4.20
C PRO A 48 -19.32 -5.10 4.57
N LEU A 49 -19.23 -4.21 3.59
CA LEU A 49 -18.79 -2.83 3.79
C LEU A 49 -19.98 -1.96 4.23
N PRO A 50 -19.75 -0.91 5.02
CA PRO A 50 -20.78 0.10 5.29
C PRO A 50 -21.33 0.71 3.99
N PRO A 51 -22.61 1.11 3.97
CA PRO A 51 -23.22 1.77 2.81
C PRO A 51 -22.41 3.00 2.36
N GLY A 52 -22.20 3.15 1.06
CA GLY A 52 -21.47 4.27 0.47
C GLY A 52 -19.95 4.14 0.43
N VAL A 53 -19.37 3.13 1.07
CA VAL A 53 -17.93 2.85 0.99
C VAL A 53 -17.62 2.17 -0.34
N LYS A 54 -16.65 2.71 -1.09
CA LYS A 54 -16.18 2.14 -2.36
C LYS A 54 -14.99 1.21 -2.11
N LEU A 55 -15.01 0.03 -2.72
CA LEU A 55 -13.90 -0.93 -2.65
C LEU A 55 -13.13 -0.97 -3.97
N TYR A 56 -11.82 -0.89 -3.86
CA TYR A 56 -10.88 -1.01 -4.97
C TYR A 56 -9.88 -2.13 -4.68
N HIS A 57 -9.53 -2.87 -5.72
CA HIS A 57 -8.55 -3.95 -5.62
C HIS A 57 -7.26 -3.53 -6.31
N TYR A 58 -6.18 -3.57 -5.57
CA TYR A 58 -4.87 -3.42 -6.16
C TYR A 58 -4.32 -4.79 -6.55
N HIS A 59 -4.24 -5.02 -7.83
CA HIS A 59 -3.55 -6.18 -8.39
C HIS A 59 -2.71 -5.71 -9.58
N LYS A 60 -1.40 -5.67 -9.39
CA LYS A 60 -0.49 -5.26 -10.46
C LYS A 60 0.80 -6.06 -10.40
N ASP A 61 1.05 -6.82 -11.46
CA ASP A 61 2.32 -7.51 -11.67
C ASP A 61 3.34 -6.56 -12.29
N ALA A 62 4.57 -6.64 -11.79
CA ALA A 62 5.67 -5.87 -12.36
C ALA A 62 6.08 -6.42 -13.72
N THR A 63 6.12 -5.55 -14.72
CA THR A 63 6.73 -5.86 -16.00
C THR A 63 8.25 -6.03 -15.88
N VAL A 64 8.88 -6.71 -16.84
CA VAL A 64 10.33 -6.88 -16.87
C VAL A 64 11.04 -5.50 -16.90
N GLY A 65 10.52 -4.55 -17.68
CA GLY A 65 11.07 -3.20 -17.73
C GLY A 65 11.00 -2.46 -16.40
N GLU A 66 9.92 -2.60 -15.64
CA GLU A 66 9.79 -2.02 -14.29
C GLU A 66 10.77 -2.66 -13.30
N LYS A 67 10.99 -3.96 -13.37
CA LYS A 67 11.98 -4.67 -12.55
C LYS A 67 13.41 -4.17 -12.83
N ILE A 68 13.77 -4.03 -14.11
CA ILE A 68 15.07 -3.51 -14.53
C ILE A 68 15.25 -2.06 -14.08
N ARG A 69 14.27 -1.19 -14.32
CA ARG A 69 14.32 0.22 -13.89
C ARG A 69 14.45 0.35 -12.37
N ASN A 70 13.72 -0.47 -11.61
CA ASN A 70 13.85 -0.50 -10.15
C ASN A 70 15.25 -0.92 -9.71
N LEU A 71 15.84 -1.94 -10.36
CA LEU A 71 17.21 -2.38 -10.06
C LEU A 71 18.21 -1.22 -10.24
N PHE A 72 18.17 -0.52 -11.38
CA PHE A 72 19.03 0.64 -11.60
C PHE A 72 18.77 1.76 -10.59
N GLY A 73 17.50 2.02 -10.25
CA GLY A 73 17.14 2.99 -9.22
C GLY A 73 17.73 2.64 -7.85
N CYS A 74 17.72 1.36 -7.48
CA CYS A 74 18.35 0.88 -6.24
C CYS A 74 19.86 1.11 -6.24
N LEU A 75 20.53 0.84 -7.36
CA LEU A 75 21.98 1.02 -7.47
C LEU A 75 22.44 2.48 -7.35
N LEU A 76 21.57 3.43 -7.65
CA LEU A 76 21.86 4.87 -7.59
C LEU A 76 21.41 5.54 -6.28
N ASP A 77 20.78 4.79 -5.36
CA ASP A 77 20.20 5.35 -4.15
C ASP A 77 21.00 4.99 -2.89
N GLY A 78 21.63 6.01 -2.29
CA GLY A 78 22.39 5.84 -1.03
C GLY A 78 21.56 5.30 0.14
N ASN A 79 20.28 5.60 0.21
CA ASN A 79 19.39 5.06 1.26
C ASN A 79 19.13 3.57 1.07
N TYR A 80 19.16 3.07 -0.17
CA TYR A 80 19.08 1.65 -0.45
C TYR A 80 20.24 0.91 0.22
N TYR A 81 21.48 1.37 0.03
CA TYR A 81 22.65 0.76 0.65
C TYR A 81 22.61 0.83 2.17
N ARG A 82 22.15 1.95 2.74
CA ARG A 82 21.97 2.07 4.19
C ARG A 82 20.97 1.06 4.71
N SER A 83 19.85 0.84 4.01
CA SER A 83 18.83 -0.15 4.39
C SER A 83 19.31 -1.59 4.27
N VAL A 84 20.15 -1.91 3.28
CA VAL A 84 20.69 -3.27 3.07
C VAL A 84 21.84 -3.58 4.04
N PHE A 85 22.75 -2.63 4.25
CA PHE A 85 24.00 -2.84 4.98
C PHE A 85 24.09 -2.13 6.34
N GLY A 86 23.05 -1.38 6.73
CA GLY A 86 23.01 -0.69 8.02
C GLY A 86 23.09 -1.65 9.22
N LYS A 87 23.79 -1.19 10.26
CA LYS A 87 24.07 -1.99 11.47
C LYS A 87 22.81 -2.40 12.25
N GLU A 88 21.70 -1.70 12.06
CA GLU A 88 20.45 -1.93 12.79
C GLU A 88 19.75 -3.25 12.44
N HIS A 89 20.16 -3.90 11.35
CA HIS A 89 19.54 -5.12 10.84
C HIS A 89 20.48 -6.35 10.86
N ALA A 90 21.21 -6.52 11.94
CA ALA A 90 22.29 -7.53 12.05
C ALA A 90 21.83 -9.01 11.99
N LYS A 91 20.52 -9.29 11.92
CA LYS A 91 20.00 -10.67 11.84
C LYS A 91 19.58 -11.01 10.40
N GLY A 92 20.24 -12.00 9.79
CA GLY A 92 19.90 -12.53 8.48
C GLY A 92 20.97 -12.32 7.40
N SER A 93 20.82 -13.02 6.27
CA SER A 93 21.72 -12.89 5.11
C SER A 93 21.52 -11.55 4.42
N TRP A 94 22.60 -10.84 4.08
CA TRP A 94 22.54 -9.58 3.32
C TRP A 94 21.81 -9.73 1.98
N ARG A 95 21.89 -10.92 1.34
CA ARG A 95 21.18 -11.23 0.08
C ARG A 95 19.66 -11.26 0.27
N ALA A 96 19.19 -11.82 1.38
CA ALA A 96 17.76 -11.83 1.69
C ALA A 96 17.25 -10.42 1.93
N ARG A 97 17.99 -9.60 2.69
CA ARG A 97 17.65 -8.19 2.91
C ARG A 97 17.65 -7.36 1.63
N GLU A 98 18.64 -7.57 0.78
CA GLU A 98 18.70 -6.90 -0.53
C GLU A 98 17.44 -7.19 -1.35
N ALA A 99 17.07 -8.47 -1.46
CA ALA A 99 15.86 -8.87 -2.18
C ALA A 99 14.59 -8.27 -1.57
N GLU A 100 14.49 -8.25 -0.25
CA GLU A 100 13.35 -7.67 0.49
C GLU A 100 13.24 -6.16 0.23
N VAL A 101 14.31 -5.39 0.43
CA VAL A 101 14.32 -3.93 0.21
C VAL A 101 14.01 -3.60 -1.25
N ARG A 102 14.58 -4.33 -2.19
CA ARG A 102 14.33 -4.15 -3.62
C ARG A 102 12.87 -4.42 -3.98
N ASN A 103 12.30 -5.52 -3.48
CA ASN A 103 10.90 -5.87 -3.71
C ASN A 103 9.95 -4.86 -3.07
N PHE A 104 10.27 -4.41 -1.86
CA PHE A 104 9.48 -3.39 -1.16
C PHE A 104 9.42 -2.09 -1.96
N ARG A 105 10.55 -1.61 -2.47
CA ARG A 105 10.62 -0.40 -3.30
C ARG A 105 9.85 -0.57 -4.62
N LEU A 106 9.99 -1.72 -5.27
CA LEU A 106 9.24 -2.02 -6.48
C LEU A 106 7.73 -1.99 -6.22
N SER A 107 7.29 -2.63 -5.15
CA SER A 107 5.88 -2.64 -4.74
C SER A 107 5.35 -1.25 -4.44
N ALA A 108 6.13 -0.41 -3.73
CA ALA A 108 5.76 0.98 -3.46
C ALA A 108 5.64 1.80 -4.75
N HIS A 109 6.59 1.64 -5.69
CA HIS A 109 6.54 2.32 -6.98
C HIS A 109 5.31 1.91 -7.82
N LEU A 110 5.02 0.61 -7.89
CA LEU A 110 3.86 0.10 -8.63
C LEU A 110 2.54 0.55 -8.01
N PHE A 111 2.46 0.54 -6.68
CA PHE A 111 1.28 1.02 -5.97
C PHE A 111 1.06 2.52 -6.16
N ARG A 112 2.12 3.33 -6.08
CA ARG A 112 2.04 4.77 -6.37
C ARG A 112 1.59 5.02 -7.81
N LYS A 113 2.09 4.24 -8.78
CA LYS A 113 1.64 4.31 -10.17
C LYS A 113 0.16 3.97 -10.29
N TYR A 114 -0.31 2.91 -9.63
CA TYR A 114 -1.72 2.56 -9.57
C TYR A 114 -2.58 3.70 -9.03
N LEU A 115 -2.20 4.28 -7.90
CA LEU A 115 -2.94 5.40 -7.31
C LEU A 115 -3.05 6.60 -8.27
N ARG A 116 -2.01 6.86 -9.05
CA ARG A 116 -2.01 7.91 -10.07
C ARG A 116 -2.91 7.54 -11.25
N ASP A 117 -2.75 6.35 -11.79
CA ASP A 117 -3.49 5.87 -12.98
C ASP A 117 -5.01 5.83 -12.70
N GLU A 118 -5.41 5.51 -11.47
CA GLU A 118 -6.81 5.51 -11.00
C GLU A 118 -7.33 6.89 -10.54
N GLY A 119 -6.54 7.95 -10.70
CA GLY A 119 -6.94 9.32 -10.36
C GLY A 119 -7.10 9.59 -8.85
N PHE A 120 -6.50 8.75 -8.00
CA PHE A 120 -6.60 8.97 -6.54
C PHE A 120 -5.90 10.26 -6.12
N PHE A 121 -4.91 10.76 -6.85
CA PHE A 121 -4.19 12.00 -6.57
C PHE A 121 -4.84 13.26 -7.14
N ASP A 122 -5.93 13.16 -7.91
CA ASP A 122 -6.53 14.31 -8.60
C ASP A 122 -7.12 15.38 -7.65
N ARG A 123 -7.42 14.99 -6.40
CA ARG A 123 -7.97 15.88 -5.36
C ARG A 123 -7.16 15.81 -4.07
N ILE A 124 -5.85 15.85 -4.18
CA ILE A 124 -4.94 15.63 -3.05
C ILE A 124 -5.20 16.59 -1.87
N GLU A 125 -5.54 17.85 -2.15
CA GLU A 125 -5.82 18.88 -1.13
C GLU A 125 -7.06 18.58 -0.27
N HIS A 126 -7.97 17.75 -0.78
CA HIS A 126 -9.21 17.36 -0.11
C HIS A 126 -9.26 15.89 0.26
N THR A 127 -8.10 15.20 0.16
CA THR A 127 -8.00 13.75 0.36
C THR A 127 -7.07 13.45 1.51
N ILE A 128 -7.53 12.62 2.45
CA ILE A 128 -6.72 12.04 3.50
C ILE A 128 -6.38 10.62 3.06
N TYR A 129 -5.09 10.29 3.11
CA TYR A 129 -4.60 8.94 2.85
C TYR A 129 -4.21 8.31 4.17
N TYR A 130 -4.74 7.14 4.43
CA TYR A 130 -4.49 6.40 5.64
C TYR A 130 -4.07 4.97 5.30
N SER A 131 -2.81 4.63 5.55
CA SER A 131 -2.33 3.26 5.42
C SER A 131 -2.38 2.59 6.79
N TYR A 132 -3.15 1.52 6.89
CA TYR A 132 -3.36 0.83 8.16
C TYR A 132 -2.08 0.20 8.71
N TRP A 133 -1.18 -0.21 7.81
CA TRP A 133 0.11 -0.76 8.18
C TRP A 133 1.25 0.06 7.57
N TYR A 134 2.35 0.17 8.33
CA TYR A 134 3.57 0.79 7.82
C TYR A 134 4.28 -0.18 6.86
N ASN A 135 3.83 -0.21 5.62
CA ASN A 135 4.32 -1.08 4.55
C ASN A 135 4.53 -0.28 3.26
N TYR A 136 4.70 -0.96 2.13
CA TYR A 136 4.91 -0.29 0.84
C TYR A 136 3.75 0.64 0.44
N GLY A 137 2.54 0.44 0.97
CA GLY A 137 1.42 1.37 0.78
C GLY A 137 1.70 2.74 1.40
N ALA A 138 2.18 2.77 2.66
CA ALA A 138 2.60 4.01 3.31
C ALA A 138 3.77 4.67 2.57
N MET A 139 4.79 3.92 2.15
CA MET A 139 5.91 4.44 1.37
C MET A 139 5.47 5.01 0.01
N ALA A 140 4.44 4.47 -0.61
CA ALA A 140 3.94 4.97 -1.89
C ALA A 140 3.28 6.36 -1.76
N LEU A 141 2.85 6.74 -0.57
CA LEU A 141 2.23 8.03 -0.26
C LEU A 141 3.28 9.11 0.11
N ALA A 142 4.44 8.70 0.60
CA ALA A 142 5.56 9.59 0.91
C ALA A 142 6.29 10.06 -0.37
#